data_b2746f60edbc6f41bb76061671f8cc72
#
_entry.id   b2746f60edbc6f41bb76061671f8cc72
#
_cell.length_a   1.000
_cell.length_b   1.000
_cell.length_c   1.000
_cell.angle_alpha   90.00
_cell.angle_beta   90.00
_cell.angle_gamma   90.00
#
_symmetry.space_group_name_H-M   'P 1'
#
loop_
_entity.id
_entity.type
_entity.pdbx_description
1 polymer ?
#
loop_
_entity_poly.entity_id
_entity_poly.type
_entity_poly.pdbx_seq_one_letter_code
_entity_poly.pdbx_strand_id
1 'polypeptide(L)'
;MGGSAPRAASARRRLGRSGVWVTALSLGTAPLGNLFGAVTDRQAAAVLDAAFEVGIGYLDTAPHYGVGLAEERLGRALAGRDRAAFTLSTKVGRLLRPLRDGEQPDAQGFVDTPPRAREWDFSAAGIRASLEASLERLGLDRIDVALLHDPDNHEREVYEAGYAALAALRAQGVVGAIGAGMNQSAMPTRFVRDFDLDVVLCAGRYTLLDQSALADLLPECGRRGTSVVFGGVFNSGLLANPRPGATFDYVTAPEQLVRKAQTIAAVCARHGVPLKAAALQFPLRQPAAASVLVGCRSEAEVRENAALFAHPIPDLLWAELAESGLVAPEAVRLGGY
;
A
#
# COMPACT_ATOMS: atom_id res chain seq x y z
N MET A 1 -25.30 9.12 -20.66
CA MET A 1 -24.76 7.87 -20.10
C MET A 1 -23.24 7.90 -20.32
N GLY A 2 -22.50 8.50 -19.38
CA GLY A 2 -21.04 8.56 -19.41
C GLY A 2 -20.49 7.74 -18.24
N GLY A 3 -20.37 6.43 -18.42
CA GLY A 3 -19.61 5.60 -17.48
C GLY A 3 -18.15 5.62 -17.89
N SER A 4 -17.22 5.81 -16.94
CA SER A 4 -15.80 5.63 -17.23
C SER A 4 -15.54 4.20 -17.73
N ALA A 5 -14.67 4.07 -18.74
CA ALA A 5 -14.27 2.76 -19.26
C ALA A 5 -13.78 1.84 -18.12
N PRO A 6 -14.02 0.50 -18.21
CA PRO A 6 -13.57 -0.45 -17.20
C PRO A 6 -12.04 -0.30 -16.97
N ARG A 7 -11.63 -0.21 -15.71
CA ARG A 7 -10.21 -0.08 -15.35
C ARG A 7 -9.57 -1.46 -15.32
N ALA A 8 -8.52 -1.68 -16.12
CA ALA A 8 -7.77 -2.93 -16.07
C ALA A 8 -6.80 -2.93 -14.88
N ALA A 9 -6.78 -4.02 -14.10
CA ALA A 9 -5.81 -4.22 -13.01
C ALA A 9 -4.37 -4.11 -13.53
N SER A 10 -4.11 -4.61 -14.73
CA SER A 10 -2.82 -4.62 -15.43
C SER A 10 -2.41 -3.27 -16.06
N ALA A 11 -3.28 -2.24 -16.05
CA ALA A 11 -2.92 -0.93 -16.58
C ALA A 11 -1.67 -0.40 -15.86
N ARG A 12 -0.66 0.03 -16.64
CA ARG A 12 0.63 0.44 -16.08
C ARG A 12 0.71 1.95 -15.91
N ARG A 13 1.28 2.39 -14.80
CA ARG A 13 1.55 3.78 -14.48
C ARG A 13 2.98 3.95 -14.01
N ARG A 14 3.59 5.06 -14.38
CA ARG A 14 4.96 5.40 -13.98
C ARG A 14 4.97 5.92 -12.54
N LEU A 15 6.00 5.58 -11.76
CA LEU A 15 6.23 6.16 -10.44
C LEU A 15 7.02 7.46 -10.57
N GLY A 16 6.36 8.57 -10.32
CA GLY A 16 6.97 9.90 -10.37
C GLY A 16 7.73 10.14 -11.66
N ARG A 17 8.99 10.55 -11.51
CA ARG A 17 9.93 10.77 -12.62
C ARG A 17 10.88 9.59 -12.86
N SER A 18 10.79 8.53 -12.06
CA SER A 18 11.65 7.35 -12.17
C SER A 18 11.39 6.55 -13.46
N GLY A 19 12.23 5.56 -13.75
CA GLY A 19 11.99 4.58 -14.83
C GLY A 19 11.07 3.42 -14.43
N VAL A 20 10.53 3.41 -13.19
CA VAL A 20 9.76 2.30 -12.64
C VAL A 20 8.29 2.42 -13.01
N TRP A 21 7.70 1.31 -13.45
CA TRP A 21 6.29 1.19 -13.80
C TRP A 21 5.60 0.19 -12.89
N VAL A 22 4.39 0.53 -12.44
CA VAL A 22 3.56 -0.30 -11.55
C VAL A 22 2.20 -0.57 -12.19
N THR A 23 1.56 -1.66 -11.79
CA THR A 23 0.15 -1.93 -12.19
C THR A 23 -0.81 -1.10 -11.37
N ALA A 24 -1.95 -0.72 -11.97
CA ALA A 24 -2.96 0.13 -11.33
C ALA A 24 -3.61 -0.51 -10.09
N LEU A 25 -3.76 -1.84 -10.11
CA LEU A 25 -4.05 -2.65 -8.92
C LEU A 25 -2.77 -3.40 -8.54
N SER A 26 -2.44 -3.45 -7.26
CA SER A 26 -1.23 -4.08 -6.73
C SER A 26 -1.50 -4.91 -5.48
N LEU A 27 -0.62 -5.86 -5.20
CA LEU A 27 -0.72 -6.80 -4.09
C LEU A 27 0.19 -6.38 -2.94
N GLY A 28 -0.40 -6.08 -1.77
CA GLY A 28 0.30 -5.93 -0.49
C GLY A 28 0.42 -7.25 0.23
N THR A 29 1.62 -7.57 0.70
CA THR A 29 1.92 -8.89 1.28
C THR A 29 1.86 -8.95 2.80
N ALA A 30 1.40 -7.92 3.49
CA ALA A 30 1.22 -7.96 4.95
C ALA A 30 0.35 -9.16 5.42
N PRO A 31 -0.77 -9.50 4.74
CA PRO A 31 -1.51 -10.72 5.09
C PRO A 31 -0.72 -12.02 4.91
N LEU A 32 0.23 -12.07 3.99
CA LEU A 32 1.12 -13.22 3.79
C LEU A 32 2.19 -13.35 4.90
N GLY A 33 2.37 -12.30 5.71
CA GLY A 33 3.13 -12.33 6.96
C GLY A 33 2.29 -12.76 8.18
N ASN A 34 1.08 -13.28 7.95
CA ASN A 34 0.13 -13.69 9.01
C ASN A 34 -0.51 -12.51 9.78
N LEU A 35 -0.73 -11.37 9.15
CA LEU A 35 -1.44 -10.25 9.78
C LEU A 35 -2.88 -10.68 10.13
N PHE A 36 -3.26 -10.61 11.42
CA PHE A 36 -4.55 -11.00 12.01
C PHE A 36 -4.98 -12.48 11.83
N GLY A 37 -4.13 -13.34 11.31
CA GLY A 37 -4.43 -14.75 11.20
C GLY A 37 -3.43 -15.47 10.30
N ALA A 38 -3.20 -16.74 10.59
CA ALA A 38 -2.25 -17.56 9.88
C ALA A 38 -2.66 -17.82 8.42
N VAL A 39 -1.67 -17.79 7.54
CA VAL A 39 -1.75 -18.20 6.14
C VAL A 39 -0.66 -19.24 5.92
N THR A 40 -0.96 -20.34 5.23
CA THR A 40 0.04 -21.35 4.90
C THR A 40 0.91 -20.92 3.72
N ASP A 41 2.10 -21.50 3.58
CA ASP A 41 2.98 -21.24 2.43
C ASP A 41 2.29 -21.55 1.09
N ARG A 42 1.48 -22.61 1.06
CA ARG A 42 0.69 -22.98 -0.13
C ARG A 42 -0.36 -21.92 -0.47
N GLN A 43 -1.04 -21.36 0.54
CA GLN A 43 -2.00 -20.26 0.31
C GLN A 43 -1.28 -19.00 -0.16
N ALA A 44 -0.12 -18.67 0.42
CA ALA A 44 0.67 -17.53 -0.01
C ALA A 44 1.11 -17.66 -1.49
N ALA A 45 1.56 -18.83 -1.91
CA ALA A 45 1.90 -19.12 -3.30
C ALA A 45 0.67 -18.97 -4.21
N ALA A 46 -0.49 -19.54 -3.84
CA ALA A 46 -1.73 -19.44 -4.62
C ALA A 46 -2.22 -18.00 -4.76
N VAL A 47 -2.06 -17.14 -3.73
CA VAL A 47 -2.35 -15.70 -3.81
C VAL A 47 -1.48 -15.02 -4.87
N LEU A 48 -0.19 -15.33 -4.92
CA LEU A 48 0.73 -14.77 -5.91
C LEU A 48 0.43 -15.27 -7.32
N ASP A 49 0.16 -16.55 -7.50
CA ASP A 49 -0.23 -17.11 -8.79
C ASP A 49 -1.50 -16.40 -9.32
N ALA A 50 -2.53 -16.30 -8.49
CA ALA A 50 -3.76 -15.61 -8.84
C ALA A 50 -3.52 -14.12 -9.16
N ALA A 51 -2.61 -13.44 -8.46
CA ALA A 51 -2.26 -12.05 -8.74
C ALA A 51 -1.69 -11.88 -10.16
N PHE A 52 -0.74 -12.73 -10.55
CA PHE A 52 -0.18 -12.71 -11.90
C PHE A 52 -1.23 -13.08 -12.97
N GLU A 53 -2.10 -14.06 -12.73
CA GLU A 53 -3.15 -14.47 -13.66
C GLU A 53 -4.15 -13.33 -13.96
N VAL A 54 -4.47 -12.48 -12.96
CA VAL A 54 -5.35 -11.32 -13.17
C VAL A 54 -4.60 -10.05 -13.62
N GLY A 55 -3.29 -10.16 -13.89
CA GLY A 55 -2.46 -9.09 -14.42
C GLY A 55 -1.91 -8.12 -13.38
N ILE A 56 -1.93 -8.46 -12.09
CA ILE A 56 -1.24 -7.71 -11.04
C ILE A 56 0.25 -8.03 -11.14
N GLY A 57 1.07 -7.04 -11.48
CA GLY A 57 2.52 -7.16 -11.59
C GLY A 57 3.28 -6.29 -10.60
N TYR A 58 2.61 -5.51 -9.74
CA TYR A 58 3.26 -4.75 -8.68
C TYR A 58 2.98 -5.40 -7.32
N LEU A 59 4.04 -5.74 -6.61
CA LEU A 59 4.04 -6.39 -5.31
C LEU A 59 4.71 -5.47 -4.28
N ASP A 60 4.11 -5.33 -3.09
CA ASP A 60 4.67 -4.56 -1.98
C ASP A 60 4.85 -5.44 -0.76
N THR A 61 6.04 -5.40 -0.18
CA THR A 61 6.40 -6.13 1.03
C THR A 61 7.14 -5.25 2.04
N ALA A 62 7.56 -5.81 3.16
CA ALA A 62 8.41 -5.17 4.16
C ALA A 62 9.04 -6.19 5.11
N PRO A 63 10.23 -5.91 5.70
CA PRO A 63 10.79 -6.69 6.82
C PRO A 63 9.82 -6.80 7.99
N HIS A 64 9.05 -5.74 8.25
CA HIS A 64 8.04 -5.69 9.30
C HIS A 64 6.98 -6.78 9.19
N TYR A 65 6.59 -7.18 7.98
CA TYR A 65 5.46 -8.06 7.73
C TYR A 65 5.75 -9.49 8.16
N GLY A 66 5.22 -9.85 9.34
CA GLY A 66 5.50 -11.13 9.99
C GLY A 66 6.97 -11.32 10.34
N VAL A 67 7.70 -10.23 10.67
CA VAL A 67 9.16 -10.21 10.95
C VAL A 67 9.97 -10.99 9.92
N GLY A 68 9.72 -10.67 8.64
CA GLY A 68 10.40 -11.26 7.48
C GLY A 68 9.67 -12.42 6.81
N LEU A 69 8.63 -12.99 7.44
CA LEU A 69 7.89 -14.14 6.90
C LEU A 69 7.26 -13.84 5.53
N ALA A 70 6.71 -12.61 5.34
CA ALA A 70 6.14 -12.21 4.06
C ALA A 70 7.21 -12.19 2.95
N GLU A 71 8.39 -11.65 3.22
CA GLU A 71 9.49 -11.62 2.25
C GLU A 71 10.00 -13.03 1.91
N GLU A 72 10.14 -13.91 2.91
CA GLU A 72 10.55 -15.30 2.69
C GLU A 72 9.54 -16.09 1.84
N ARG A 73 8.23 -15.91 2.09
CA ARG A 73 7.16 -16.52 1.29
C ARG A 73 7.13 -15.97 -0.13
N LEU A 74 7.27 -14.66 -0.25
CA LEU A 74 7.34 -14.00 -1.55
C LEU A 74 8.55 -14.49 -2.35
N GLY A 75 9.72 -14.57 -1.74
CA GLY A 75 10.94 -15.07 -2.38
C GLY A 75 10.76 -16.50 -2.92
N ARG A 76 10.22 -17.41 -2.08
CA ARG A 76 9.93 -18.78 -2.54
C ARG A 76 8.94 -18.84 -3.71
N ALA A 77 7.89 -18.02 -3.68
CA ALA A 77 6.88 -18.01 -4.74
C ALA A 77 7.35 -17.31 -6.03
N LEU A 78 8.33 -16.41 -5.93
CA LEU A 78 8.94 -15.74 -7.08
C LEU A 78 10.09 -16.54 -7.69
N ALA A 79 10.60 -17.56 -7.01
CA ALA A 79 11.71 -18.39 -7.49
C ALA A 79 11.40 -18.98 -8.89
N GLY A 80 12.30 -18.74 -9.83
CA GLY A 80 12.16 -19.22 -11.21
C GLY A 80 11.23 -18.39 -12.10
N ARG A 81 10.59 -17.32 -11.59
CA ARG A 81 9.83 -16.37 -12.42
C ARG A 81 10.77 -15.38 -13.10
N ASP A 82 10.39 -14.97 -14.31
CA ASP A 82 11.10 -13.88 -14.97
C ASP A 82 11.06 -12.61 -14.13
N ARG A 83 12.23 -12.11 -13.74
CA ARG A 83 12.37 -10.89 -12.91
C ARG A 83 11.78 -9.66 -13.59
N ALA A 84 11.68 -9.63 -14.91
CA ALA A 84 11.06 -8.54 -15.66
C ALA A 84 9.51 -8.59 -15.64
N ALA A 85 8.92 -9.71 -15.22
CA ALA A 85 7.47 -9.87 -15.15
C ALA A 85 6.81 -9.09 -13.99
N PHE A 86 7.59 -8.62 -13.02
CA PHE A 86 7.04 -7.92 -11.84
C PHE A 86 7.91 -6.75 -11.40
N THR A 87 7.25 -5.81 -10.72
CA THR A 87 7.87 -4.72 -9.96
C THR A 87 7.69 -5.02 -8.48
N LEU A 88 8.74 -4.84 -7.69
CA LEU A 88 8.74 -5.14 -6.26
C LEU A 88 9.18 -3.92 -5.45
N SER A 89 8.37 -3.55 -4.46
CA SER A 89 8.78 -2.64 -3.39
C SER A 89 9.03 -3.38 -2.09
N THR A 90 10.05 -2.96 -1.36
CA THR A 90 10.20 -3.27 0.07
C THR A 90 10.46 -1.99 0.86
N LYS A 91 10.53 -2.13 2.17
CA LYS A 91 10.70 -0.98 3.06
C LYS A 91 11.97 -1.13 3.88
N VAL A 92 12.57 -0.01 4.24
CA VAL A 92 13.86 0.07 4.95
C VAL A 92 13.74 0.88 6.24
N GLY A 93 14.73 0.75 7.11
CA GLY A 93 14.78 1.44 8.41
C GLY A 93 14.24 0.61 9.58
N ARG A 94 13.71 -0.59 9.32
CA ARG A 94 13.34 -1.59 10.34
C ARG A 94 14.13 -2.87 10.09
N LEU A 95 15.20 -3.07 10.86
CA LEU A 95 16.00 -4.28 10.82
C LEU A 95 15.32 -5.40 11.62
N LEU A 96 15.71 -6.62 11.32
CA LEU A 96 15.29 -7.80 12.06
C LEU A 96 16.52 -8.44 12.69
N ARG A 97 16.40 -8.80 13.97
CA ARG A 97 17.40 -9.55 14.70
C ARG A 97 16.78 -10.75 15.43
N PRO A 98 17.53 -11.80 15.74
CA PRO A 98 17.05 -12.85 16.62
C PRO A 98 16.56 -12.28 17.96
N LEU A 99 15.60 -12.94 18.59
CA LEU A 99 15.20 -12.62 19.96
C LEU A 99 16.38 -12.90 20.90
N ARG A 100 16.55 -12.06 21.90
CA ARG A 100 17.50 -12.28 23.01
C ARG A 100 16.89 -13.27 23.99
N ASP A 101 17.74 -13.86 24.83
CA ASP A 101 17.28 -14.77 25.87
C ASP A 101 16.21 -14.10 26.77
N GLY A 102 15.05 -14.74 26.89
CA GLY A 102 13.92 -14.21 27.64
C GLY A 102 13.09 -13.11 27.00
N GLU A 103 13.47 -12.63 25.79
CA GLU A 103 12.71 -11.63 25.04
C GLU A 103 11.45 -12.26 24.43
N GLN A 104 10.31 -11.59 24.58
CA GLN A 104 9.06 -12.02 23.98
C GLN A 104 8.87 -11.35 22.60
N PRO A 105 8.28 -12.07 21.61
CA PRO A 105 7.93 -11.48 20.34
C PRO A 105 6.97 -10.30 20.49
N ASP A 106 7.28 -9.17 19.88
CA ASP A 106 6.32 -8.09 19.67
C ASP A 106 5.48 -8.38 18.44
N ALA A 107 4.29 -8.92 18.65
CA ALA A 107 3.44 -9.43 17.58
C ALA A 107 2.94 -8.34 16.61
N GLN A 108 2.58 -7.15 17.12
CA GLN A 108 2.01 -6.05 16.32
C GLN A 108 0.90 -6.50 15.34
N GLY A 109 0.03 -7.43 15.79
CA GLY A 109 -1.05 -7.98 14.98
C GLY A 109 -0.68 -9.16 14.08
N PHE A 110 0.61 -9.56 14.02
CA PHE A 110 1.06 -10.75 13.29
C PHE A 110 1.07 -11.98 14.22
N VAL A 111 0.65 -13.13 13.72
CA VAL A 111 0.62 -14.40 14.46
C VAL A 111 1.59 -15.41 13.84
N ASP A 112 2.01 -16.42 14.62
CA ASP A 112 2.89 -17.50 14.16
C ASP A 112 4.09 -17.00 13.34
N THR A 113 4.80 -16.01 13.88
CA THR A 113 5.95 -15.38 13.22
C THR A 113 7.27 -16.02 13.65
N PRO A 114 8.33 -15.92 12.83
CA PRO A 114 9.68 -16.30 13.25
C PRO A 114 10.10 -15.58 14.55
N PRO A 115 11.00 -16.19 15.36
CA PRO A 115 11.46 -15.61 16.64
C PRO A 115 12.47 -14.48 16.41
N ARG A 116 11.98 -13.37 15.89
CA ARG A 116 12.76 -12.17 15.58
C ARG A 116 12.11 -10.93 16.20
N ALA A 117 12.96 -9.97 16.57
CA ALA A 117 12.56 -8.63 16.99
C ALA A 117 12.84 -7.59 15.90
N ARG A 118 12.11 -6.49 15.95
CA ARG A 118 12.32 -5.30 15.10
C ARG A 118 13.28 -4.34 15.81
N GLU A 119 14.15 -3.74 15.03
CA GLU A 119 15.06 -2.68 15.49
C GLU A 119 15.02 -1.53 14.47
N TRP A 120 14.80 -0.30 14.95
CA TRP A 120 14.74 0.86 14.06
C TRP A 120 16.14 1.43 13.89
N ASP A 121 16.57 1.57 12.65
CA ASP A 121 17.82 2.21 12.29
C ASP A 121 17.69 2.90 10.92
N PHE A 122 17.50 4.21 10.95
CA PHE A 122 17.43 5.06 9.76
C PHE A 122 18.79 5.71 9.44
N SER A 123 19.89 5.27 10.04
CA SER A 123 21.23 5.64 9.62
C SER A 123 21.55 5.13 8.21
N ALA A 124 22.62 5.65 7.60
CA ALA A 124 23.07 5.17 6.30
C ALA A 124 23.43 3.68 6.30
N ALA A 125 24.01 3.19 7.40
CA ALA A 125 24.34 1.77 7.57
C ALA A 125 23.06 0.93 7.74
N GLY A 126 22.12 1.38 8.58
CA GLY A 126 20.84 0.70 8.81
C GLY A 126 19.98 0.58 7.56
N ILE A 127 19.86 1.65 6.76
CA ILE A 127 19.15 1.63 5.47
C ILE A 127 19.73 0.59 4.53
N ARG A 128 21.06 0.54 4.39
CA ARG A 128 21.75 -0.43 3.54
C ARG A 128 21.56 -1.85 4.06
N ALA A 129 21.83 -2.09 5.34
CA ALA A 129 21.69 -3.40 5.96
C ALA A 129 20.24 -3.93 5.87
N SER A 130 19.23 -3.05 6.04
CA SER A 130 17.83 -3.40 5.89
C SER A 130 17.52 -3.89 4.47
N LEU A 131 18.02 -3.20 3.44
CA LEU A 131 17.82 -3.59 2.03
C LEU A 131 18.53 -4.91 1.69
N GLU A 132 19.80 -5.07 2.11
CA GLU A 132 20.59 -6.28 1.88
C GLU A 132 19.92 -7.51 2.52
N ALA A 133 19.48 -7.40 3.79
CA ALA A 133 18.75 -8.46 4.46
C ALA A 133 17.39 -8.79 3.81
N SER A 134 16.71 -7.80 3.21
CA SER A 134 15.51 -8.04 2.41
C SER A 134 15.81 -8.81 1.14
N LEU A 135 16.88 -8.46 0.42
CA LEU A 135 17.33 -9.20 -0.76
C LEU A 135 17.65 -10.67 -0.45
N GLU A 136 18.31 -10.94 0.69
CA GLU A 136 18.58 -12.29 1.16
C GLU A 136 17.29 -13.09 1.42
N ARG A 137 16.31 -12.52 2.15
CA ARG A 137 15.03 -13.18 2.44
C ARG A 137 14.20 -13.44 1.18
N LEU A 138 14.26 -12.52 0.24
CA LEU A 138 13.57 -12.61 -1.05
C LEU A 138 14.28 -13.52 -2.05
N GLY A 139 15.57 -13.82 -1.86
CA GLY A 139 16.39 -14.56 -2.83
C GLY A 139 16.53 -13.83 -4.16
N LEU A 140 16.55 -12.49 -4.14
CA LEU A 140 16.62 -11.64 -5.32
C LEU A 140 17.91 -10.80 -5.31
N ASP A 141 18.33 -10.36 -6.48
CA ASP A 141 19.51 -9.52 -6.69
C ASP A 141 19.19 -8.01 -6.75
N ARG A 142 17.90 -7.64 -6.91
CA ARG A 142 17.45 -6.25 -6.97
C ARG A 142 16.03 -6.05 -6.45
N ILE A 143 15.80 -4.85 -5.93
CA ILE A 143 14.49 -4.28 -5.56
C ILE A 143 14.22 -3.09 -6.48
N ASP A 144 12.98 -2.94 -6.97
CA ASP A 144 12.64 -1.82 -7.86
C ASP A 144 12.35 -0.53 -7.09
N VAL A 145 11.72 -0.64 -5.91
CA VAL A 145 11.32 0.51 -5.09
C VAL A 145 11.70 0.27 -3.63
N ALA A 146 12.40 1.22 -3.02
CA ALA A 146 12.70 1.20 -1.59
C ALA A 146 12.00 2.37 -0.87
N LEU A 147 11.27 2.06 0.21
CA LEU A 147 10.49 3.02 0.98
C LEU A 147 10.98 3.12 2.42
N LEU A 148 11.15 4.33 2.96
CA LEU A 148 11.28 4.54 4.41
C LEU A 148 10.01 4.04 5.11
N HIS A 149 10.13 3.20 6.14
CA HIS A 149 9.00 2.51 6.76
C HIS A 149 8.55 3.13 8.08
N ASP A 150 7.46 3.91 8.07
CA ASP A 150 6.87 4.57 9.25
C ASP A 150 7.94 5.17 10.19
N PRO A 151 8.74 6.15 9.74
CA PRO A 151 9.76 6.77 10.58
C PRO A 151 9.18 7.81 11.57
N ASP A 152 7.97 7.57 12.10
CA ASP A 152 7.21 8.55 12.89
C ASP A 152 7.99 9.13 14.07
N ASN A 153 8.79 8.30 14.76
CA ASN A 153 9.61 8.71 15.88
C ASN A 153 11.09 8.92 15.51
N HIS A 154 11.42 8.85 14.20
CA HIS A 154 12.78 8.89 13.65
C HIS A 154 12.94 9.95 12.56
N GLU A 155 12.06 10.95 12.51
CA GLU A 155 12.08 12.00 11.49
C GLU A 155 13.45 12.68 11.39
N ARG A 156 14.07 12.99 12.54
CA ARG A 156 15.38 13.62 12.59
C ARG A 156 16.45 12.74 11.90
N GLU A 157 16.47 11.46 12.17
CA GLU A 157 17.43 10.51 11.58
C GLU A 157 17.25 10.42 10.05
N VAL A 158 16.00 10.48 9.57
CA VAL A 158 15.71 10.52 8.14
C VAL A 158 16.30 11.78 7.50
N TYR A 159 16.17 12.95 8.13
CA TYR A 159 16.75 14.20 7.62
C TYR A 159 18.28 14.20 7.70
N GLU A 160 18.87 13.66 8.77
CA GLU A 160 20.32 13.66 8.99
C GLU A 160 21.06 12.66 8.07
N ALA A 161 20.47 11.48 7.78
CA ALA A 161 21.16 10.41 7.06
C ALA A 161 20.27 9.55 6.16
N GLY A 162 19.04 9.20 6.59
CA GLY A 162 18.22 8.19 5.94
C GLY A 162 17.86 8.52 4.50
N TYR A 163 17.42 9.76 4.23
CA TYR A 163 17.14 10.18 2.87
C TYR A 163 18.40 10.16 1.97
N ALA A 164 19.51 10.70 2.45
CA ALA A 164 20.75 10.74 1.67
C ALA A 164 21.24 9.34 1.30
N ALA A 165 21.12 8.38 2.23
CA ALA A 165 21.46 6.98 1.97
C ALA A 165 20.55 6.37 0.90
N LEU A 166 19.24 6.60 1.00
CA LEU A 166 18.26 6.10 0.03
C LEU A 166 18.46 6.72 -1.37
N ALA A 167 18.73 8.03 -1.43
CA ALA A 167 19.05 8.74 -2.68
C ALA A 167 20.35 8.22 -3.31
N ALA A 168 21.35 7.88 -2.51
CA ALA A 168 22.60 7.28 -3.00
C ALA A 168 22.37 5.89 -3.61
N LEU A 169 21.49 5.06 -3.02
CA LEU A 169 21.13 3.76 -3.58
C LEU A 169 20.44 3.90 -4.95
N ARG A 170 19.56 4.89 -5.10
CA ARG A 170 18.93 5.21 -6.40
C ARG A 170 19.98 5.70 -7.42
N ALA A 171 20.86 6.61 -7.02
CA ALA A 171 21.90 7.15 -7.91
C ALA A 171 22.89 6.07 -8.37
N GLN A 172 23.16 5.05 -7.54
CA GLN A 172 23.99 3.88 -7.87
C GLN A 172 23.23 2.82 -8.70
N GLY A 173 21.92 3.00 -8.96
CA GLY A 173 21.11 2.03 -9.69
C GLY A 173 20.78 0.75 -8.89
N VAL A 174 21.01 0.74 -7.57
CA VAL A 174 20.65 -0.39 -6.70
C VAL A 174 19.14 -0.52 -6.57
N VAL A 175 18.43 0.62 -6.56
CA VAL A 175 16.97 0.69 -6.65
C VAL A 175 16.56 1.68 -7.74
N GLY A 176 15.39 1.45 -8.37
CA GLY A 176 14.89 2.28 -9.47
C GLY A 176 14.08 3.50 -9.00
N ALA A 177 13.44 3.42 -7.83
CA ALA A 177 12.64 4.50 -7.26
C ALA A 177 12.74 4.48 -5.73
N ILE A 178 12.58 5.66 -5.12
CA ILE A 178 12.65 5.83 -3.66
C ILE A 178 11.46 6.63 -3.12
N GLY A 179 11.13 6.39 -1.85
CA GLY A 179 10.02 7.10 -1.21
C GLY A 179 9.86 6.81 0.27
N ALA A 180 8.63 7.03 0.77
CA ALA A 180 8.23 6.70 2.13
C ALA A 180 6.88 5.99 2.13
N GLY A 181 6.70 5.02 3.04
CA GLY A 181 5.43 4.33 3.28
C GLY A 181 4.95 4.60 4.69
N MET A 182 3.76 5.24 4.84
CA MET A 182 3.27 5.71 6.13
C MET A 182 1.74 5.64 6.24
N ASN A 183 1.25 5.56 7.49
CA ASN A 183 -0.18 5.57 7.83
C ASN A 183 -0.68 6.98 8.22
N GLN A 184 0.02 8.02 7.85
CA GLN A 184 -0.31 9.43 8.05
C GLN A 184 0.05 10.24 6.81
N SER A 185 -0.40 11.50 6.72
CA SER A 185 -0.10 12.39 5.59
C SER A 185 0.90 13.50 5.93
N ALA A 186 0.95 13.98 7.16
CA ALA A 186 1.71 15.16 7.54
C ALA A 186 3.24 15.02 7.36
N MET A 187 3.83 13.91 7.81
CA MET A 187 5.27 13.68 7.67
C MET A 187 5.66 13.39 6.21
N PRO A 188 4.96 12.51 5.46
CA PRO A 188 5.22 12.35 4.04
C PRO A 188 5.12 13.67 3.25
N THR A 189 4.21 14.58 3.62
CA THR A 189 4.12 15.92 3.00
C THR A 189 5.42 16.68 3.17
N ARG A 190 6.01 16.69 4.38
CA ARG A 190 7.32 17.33 4.61
C ARG A 190 8.42 16.67 3.78
N PHE A 191 8.46 15.35 3.74
CA PHE A 191 9.44 14.61 2.95
C PHE A 191 9.30 14.89 1.44
N VAL A 192 8.08 14.94 0.90
CA VAL A 192 7.84 15.28 -0.51
C VAL A 192 8.27 16.72 -0.80
N ARG A 193 8.03 17.65 0.12
CA ARG A 193 8.45 19.04 -0.04
C ARG A 193 9.97 19.21 -0.04
N ASP A 194 10.65 18.52 0.88
CA ASP A 194 12.06 18.76 1.20
C ASP A 194 13.01 17.83 0.44
N PHE A 195 12.52 16.66 -0.01
CA PHE A 195 13.30 15.63 -0.69
C PHE A 195 12.83 15.38 -2.13
N ASP A 196 13.70 14.76 -2.91
CA ASP A 196 13.38 14.30 -4.28
C ASP A 196 12.89 12.84 -4.25
N LEU A 197 11.63 12.65 -3.86
CA LEU A 197 10.97 11.35 -3.80
C LEU A 197 10.20 11.06 -5.09
N ASP A 198 10.28 9.80 -5.54
CA ASP A 198 9.52 9.31 -6.70
C ASP A 198 8.09 8.91 -6.31
N VAL A 199 7.91 8.38 -5.09
CA VAL A 199 6.64 7.79 -4.66
C VAL A 199 6.43 7.94 -3.15
N VAL A 200 5.16 8.07 -2.75
CA VAL A 200 4.70 7.87 -1.37
C VAL A 200 3.66 6.76 -1.36
N LEU A 201 3.81 5.79 -0.46
CA LEU A 201 2.74 4.86 -0.11
C LEU A 201 1.97 5.47 1.07
N CYS A 202 0.74 5.90 0.82
CA CYS A 202 -0.15 6.52 1.80
C CYS A 202 -1.26 5.53 2.16
N ALA A 203 -1.24 5.03 3.41
CA ALA A 203 -2.20 4.02 3.84
C ALA A 203 -3.33 4.63 4.67
N GLY A 204 -4.59 4.41 4.24
CA GLY A 204 -5.79 4.74 4.99
C GLY A 204 -6.17 6.23 5.05
N ARG A 205 -5.38 7.16 4.46
CA ARG A 205 -5.62 8.62 4.54
C ARG A 205 -6.22 9.22 3.26
N TYR A 206 -6.52 8.38 2.27
CA TYR A 206 -7.32 8.77 1.11
C TYR A 206 -8.22 7.61 0.67
N THR A 207 -9.37 7.53 1.31
CA THR A 207 -10.40 6.47 1.15
C THR A 207 -11.78 7.11 1.14
N LEU A 208 -12.86 6.32 0.95
CA LEU A 208 -14.24 6.81 1.09
C LEU A 208 -14.57 7.31 2.51
N LEU A 209 -13.82 6.90 3.54
CA LEU A 209 -14.06 7.32 4.93
C LEU A 209 -13.15 8.44 5.39
N ASP A 210 -11.93 8.49 4.90
CA ASP A 210 -10.90 9.45 5.29
C ASP A 210 -10.27 10.07 4.03
N GLN A 211 -10.31 11.38 3.90
CA GLN A 211 -9.68 12.15 2.82
C GLN A 211 -8.69 13.18 3.37
N SER A 212 -8.13 12.94 4.56
CA SER A 212 -7.22 13.88 5.22
C SER A 212 -6.00 14.25 4.37
N ALA A 213 -5.49 13.33 3.55
CA ALA A 213 -4.40 13.59 2.63
C ALA A 213 -4.68 14.67 1.56
N LEU A 214 -5.95 15.08 1.34
CA LEU A 214 -6.30 16.19 0.45
C LEU A 214 -5.79 17.53 0.95
N ALA A 215 -5.68 17.69 2.27
CA ALA A 215 -5.32 18.96 2.86
C ALA A 215 -3.83 19.32 2.70
N ASP A 216 -2.98 18.29 2.57
CA ASP A 216 -1.53 18.44 2.65
C ASP A 216 -0.77 17.61 1.59
N LEU A 217 -0.80 16.28 1.68
CA LEU A 217 0.05 15.38 0.90
C LEU A 217 -0.24 15.42 -0.60
N LEU A 218 -1.51 15.34 -0.99
CA LEU A 218 -1.87 15.18 -2.40
C LEU A 218 -1.57 16.44 -3.23
N PRO A 219 -1.85 17.67 -2.74
CA PRO A 219 -1.40 18.89 -3.42
C PRO A 219 0.13 18.96 -3.58
N GLU A 220 0.88 18.59 -2.54
CA GLU A 220 2.34 18.63 -2.59
C GLU A 220 2.91 17.57 -3.56
N CYS A 221 2.35 16.34 -3.57
CA CYS A 221 2.71 15.32 -4.54
C CYS A 221 2.46 15.79 -5.98
N GLY A 222 1.30 16.43 -6.23
CA GLY A 222 0.99 17.00 -7.55
C GLY A 222 2.00 18.07 -7.97
N ARG A 223 2.37 18.98 -7.06
CA ARG A 223 3.34 20.04 -7.31
C ARG A 223 4.75 19.51 -7.60
N ARG A 224 5.16 18.45 -6.92
CA ARG A 224 6.50 17.86 -7.01
C ARG A 224 6.62 16.77 -8.09
N GLY A 225 5.50 16.31 -8.65
CA GLY A 225 5.48 15.18 -9.57
C GLY A 225 5.80 13.85 -8.90
N THR A 226 5.51 13.73 -7.59
CA THR A 226 5.66 12.50 -6.81
C THR A 226 4.38 11.68 -6.96
N SER A 227 4.49 10.40 -7.27
CA SER A 227 3.35 9.50 -7.36
C SER A 227 2.88 9.03 -6.00
N VAL A 228 1.59 8.66 -5.90
CA VAL A 228 1.03 8.07 -4.68
C VAL A 228 0.52 6.66 -4.96
N VAL A 229 0.95 5.70 -4.13
CA VAL A 229 0.37 4.36 -4.00
C VAL A 229 -0.55 4.38 -2.79
N PHE A 230 -1.83 4.08 -3.01
CA PHE A 230 -2.83 4.12 -1.95
C PHE A 230 -3.04 2.74 -1.35
N GLY A 231 -2.60 2.55 -0.08
CA GLY A 231 -2.87 1.37 0.72
C GLY A 231 -4.04 1.58 1.69
N GLY A 232 -4.48 0.50 2.33
CA GLY A 232 -5.51 0.56 3.36
C GLY A 232 -6.88 1.04 2.88
N VAL A 233 -7.19 0.87 1.60
CA VAL A 233 -8.40 1.41 0.94
C VAL A 233 -9.71 0.87 1.49
N PHE A 234 -9.69 -0.26 2.20
CA PHE A 234 -10.84 -0.80 2.92
C PHE A 234 -10.89 -0.38 4.40
N ASN A 235 -9.98 0.49 4.87
CA ASN A 235 -9.89 0.96 6.27
C ASN A 235 -10.00 -0.21 7.26
N SER A 236 -9.01 -1.10 7.26
CA SER A 236 -8.94 -2.30 8.11
C SER A 236 -10.17 -3.23 7.99
N GLY A 237 -10.88 -3.18 6.85
CA GLY A 237 -12.04 -4.02 6.54
C GLY A 237 -13.40 -3.35 6.73
N LEU A 238 -13.49 -2.15 7.30
CA LEU A 238 -14.76 -1.44 7.49
C LEU A 238 -15.51 -1.21 6.16
N LEU A 239 -14.82 -0.83 5.08
CA LEU A 239 -15.41 -0.66 3.75
C LEU A 239 -15.61 -1.99 2.99
N ALA A 240 -15.05 -3.09 3.49
CA ALA A 240 -15.36 -4.41 2.95
C ALA A 240 -16.65 -5.00 3.55
N ASN A 241 -16.91 -4.73 4.85
CA ASN A 241 -18.10 -5.22 5.56
C ASN A 241 -18.46 -4.24 6.70
N PRO A 242 -19.29 -3.21 6.44
CA PRO A 242 -19.67 -2.18 7.41
C PRO A 242 -20.67 -2.70 8.44
N ARG A 243 -20.18 -3.24 9.56
CA ARG A 243 -20.98 -3.79 10.65
C ARG A 243 -20.44 -3.37 12.02
N PRO A 244 -21.24 -3.41 13.08
CA PRO A 244 -20.75 -3.24 14.46
C PRO A 244 -19.59 -4.21 14.75
N GLY A 245 -18.55 -3.74 15.42
CA GLY A 245 -17.34 -4.50 15.71
C GLY A 245 -16.35 -4.62 14.54
N ALA A 246 -16.63 -4.03 13.38
CA ALA A 246 -15.62 -3.88 12.31
C ALA A 246 -14.47 -2.98 12.78
N THR A 247 -13.31 -3.07 12.12
CA THR A 247 -12.10 -2.32 12.50
C THR A 247 -11.83 -1.15 11.58
N PHE A 248 -11.29 -0.07 12.14
CA PHE A 248 -10.72 1.10 11.46
C PHE A 248 -9.38 1.43 12.14
N ASP A 249 -8.34 1.69 11.36
CA ASP A 249 -6.98 1.91 11.87
C ASP A 249 -6.54 0.83 12.88
N TYR A 250 -6.88 -0.44 12.57
CA TYR A 250 -6.54 -1.65 13.33
C TYR A 250 -7.20 -1.78 14.71
N VAL A 251 -8.08 -0.85 15.09
CA VAL A 251 -8.87 -0.90 16.33
C VAL A 251 -10.36 -0.97 16.00
N THR A 252 -11.21 -1.25 16.98
CA THR A 252 -12.67 -1.25 16.81
C THR A 252 -13.14 0.11 16.30
N ALA A 253 -13.85 0.11 15.17
CA ALA A 253 -14.32 1.34 14.54
C ALA A 253 -15.33 2.09 15.42
N PRO A 254 -15.21 3.41 15.57
CA PRO A 254 -16.24 4.23 16.17
C PRO A 254 -17.58 4.05 15.44
N GLU A 255 -18.68 4.02 16.20
CA GLU A 255 -20.03 3.79 15.66
C GLU A 255 -20.40 4.80 14.55
N GLN A 256 -19.93 6.04 14.67
CA GLN A 256 -20.15 7.07 13.67
C GLN A 256 -19.53 6.70 12.32
N LEU A 257 -18.32 6.11 12.30
CA LEU A 257 -17.67 5.65 11.08
C LEU A 257 -18.37 4.42 10.50
N VAL A 258 -18.88 3.52 11.33
CA VAL A 258 -19.69 2.38 10.87
C VAL A 258 -20.95 2.89 10.18
N ARG A 259 -21.68 3.85 10.78
CA ARG A 259 -22.86 4.47 10.16
C ARG A 259 -22.51 5.19 8.87
N LYS A 260 -21.41 5.94 8.81
CA LYS A 260 -20.95 6.59 7.57
C LYS A 260 -20.70 5.55 6.47
N ALA A 261 -20.00 4.46 6.78
CA ALA A 261 -19.73 3.38 5.83
C ALA A 261 -21.02 2.71 5.32
N GLN A 262 -22.00 2.48 6.21
CA GLN A 262 -23.32 1.94 5.85
C GLN A 262 -24.10 2.90 4.95
N THR A 263 -24.05 4.20 5.21
CA THR A 263 -24.68 5.22 4.36
C THR A 263 -24.05 5.24 2.97
N ILE A 264 -22.70 5.20 2.88
CA ILE A 264 -21.99 5.09 1.60
C ILE A 264 -22.40 3.81 0.86
N ALA A 265 -22.50 2.68 1.57
CA ALA A 265 -22.93 1.41 0.98
C ALA A 265 -24.35 1.51 0.39
N ALA A 266 -25.27 2.19 1.08
CA ALA A 266 -26.63 2.42 0.58
C ALA A 266 -26.66 3.31 -0.66
N VAL A 267 -25.80 4.35 -0.73
CA VAL A 267 -25.63 5.15 -1.95
C VAL A 267 -25.11 4.28 -3.09
N CYS A 268 -24.03 3.53 -2.86
CA CYS A 268 -23.48 2.62 -3.88
C CYS A 268 -24.53 1.63 -4.42
N ALA A 269 -25.32 1.04 -3.53
CA ALA A 269 -26.36 0.08 -3.90
C ALA A 269 -27.44 0.70 -4.82
N ARG A 270 -27.84 1.97 -4.61
CA ARG A 270 -28.78 2.67 -5.50
C ARG A 270 -28.27 2.81 -6.93
N HIS A 271 -26.95 2.88 -7.10
CA HIS A 271 -26.29 2.93 -8.41
C HIS A 271 -25.88 1.55 -8.95
N GLY A 272 -26.25 0.45 -8.27
CA GLY A 272 -25.87 -0.90 -8.66
C GLY A 272 -24.38 -1.20 -8.50
N VAL A 273 -23.66 -0.44 -7.65
CA VAL A 273 -22.20 -0.56 -7.45
C VAL A 273 -21.92 -1.22 -6.11
N PRO A 274 -21.12 -2.29 -6.07
CA PRO A 274 -20.62 -2.84 -4.80
C PRO A 274 -19.76 -1.81 -4.05
N LEU A 275 -19.95 -1.69 -2.73
CA LEU A 275 -19.15 -0.79 -1.90
C LEU A 275 -17.65 -1.02 -2.07
N LYS A 276 -17.22 -2.28 -2.10
CA LYS A 276 -15.80 -2.66 -2.32
C LYS A 276 -15.27 -2.14 -3.67
N ALA A 277 -16.08 -2.16 -4.73
CA ALA A 277 -15.68 -1.61 -6.03
C ALA A 277 -15.46 -0.10 -5.96
N ALA A 278 -16.37 0.62 -5.30
CA ALA A 278 -16.22 2.06 -5.08
C ALA A 278 -14.97 2.36 -4.24
N ALA A 279 -14.73 1.61 -3.16
CA ALA A 279 -13.56 1.80 -2.30
C ALA A 279 -12.23 1.56 -3.05
N LEU A 280 -12.16 0.55 -3.91
CA LEU A 280 -10.99 0.25 -4.73
C LEU A 280 -10.71 1.35 -5.78
N GLN A 281 -11.74 1.91 -6.38
CA GLN A 281 -11.56 2.84 -7.51
C GLN A 281 -11.51 4.30 -7.08
N PHE A 282 -12.00 4.65 -5.90
CA PHE A 282 -12.02 6.02 -5.39
C PHE A 282 -10.62 6.67 -5.40
N PRO A 283 -9.55 6.03 -4.90
CA PRO A 283 -8.23 6.67 -4.86
C PRO A 283 -7.67 7.02 -6.25
N LEU A 284 -8.04 6.27 -7.29
CA LEU A 284 -7.58 6.51 -8.66
C LEU A 284 -8.22 7.74 -9.33
N ARG A 285 -9.10 8.44 -8.64
CA ARG A 285 -9.62 9.74 -9.07
C ARG A 285 -8.61 10.87 -8.85
N GLN A 286 -7.56 10.63 -8.07
CA GLN A 286 -6.47 11.58 -7.88
C GLN A 286 -5.44 11.49 -9.01
N PRO A 287 -5.03 12.64 -9.59
CA PRO A 287 -4.00 12.67 -10.64
C PRO A 287 -2.66 12.05 -10.23
N ALA A 288 -2.26 12.22 -8.96
CA ALA A 288 -1.01 11.66 -8.44
C ALA A 288 -1.07 10.14 -8.19
N ALA A 289 -2.25 9.50 -8.30
CA ALA A 289 -2.43 8.07 -8.04
C ALA A 289 -1.69 7.21 -9.08
N ALA A 290 -0.75 6.40 -8.63
CA ALA A 290 -0.10 5.41 -9.48
C ALA A 290 -0.73 4.02 -9.32
N SER A 291 -1.08 3.61 -8.11
CA SER A 291 -1.60 2.27 -7.84
C SER A 291 -2.49 2.25 -6.60
N VAL A 292 -3.39 1.28 -6.57
CA VAL A 292 -4.15 0.89 -5.36
C VAL A 292 -3.62 -0.44 -4.87
N LEU A 293 -3.16 -0.45 -3.63
CA LEU A 293 -2.51 -1.58 -2.98
C LEU A 293 -3.51 -2.30 -2.06
N VAL A 294 -3.77 -3.56 -2.35
CA VAL A 294 -4.68 -4.40 -1.55
C VAL A 294 -3.97 -5.61 -0.98
N GLY A 295 -4.24 -5.92 0.27
CA GLY A 295 -3.82 -7.16 0.90
C GLY A 295 -4.86 -8.26 0.65
N CYS A 296 -4.40 -9.46 0.29
CA CYS A 296 -5.24 -10.64 0.09
C CYS A 296 -4.68 -11.85 0.85
N ARG A 297 -5.57 -12.72 1.34
CA ARG A 297 -5.24 -13.94 2.08
C ARG A 297 -5.53 -15.22 1.29
N SER A 298 -6.29 -15.08 0.22
CA SER A 298 -6.68 -16.18 -0.65
C SER A 298 -6.71 -15.76 -2.11
N GLU A 299 -6.57 -16.74 -3.01
CA GLU A 299 -6.73 -16.53 -4.45
C GLU A 299 -8.14 -16.00 -4.81
N ALA A 300 -9.17 -16.41 -4.06
CA ALA A 300 -10.53 -15.94 -4.24
C ALA A 300 -10.64 -14.42 -4.00
N GLU A 301 -9.99 -13.90 -2.93
CA GLU A 301 -9.95 -12.46 -2.66
C GLU A 301 -9.20 -11.70 -3.76
N VAL A 302 -8.13 -12.25 -4.32
CA VAL A 302 -7.40 -11.63 -5.44
C VAL A 302 -8.31 -11.49 -6.66
N ARG A 303 -8.98 -12.59 -7.06
CA ARG A 303 -9.88 -12.59 -8.22
C ARG A 303 -11.09 -11.68 -8.01
N GLU A 304 -11.67 -11.69 -6.81
CA GLU A 304 -12.77 -10.79 -6.45
C GLU A 304 -12.33 -9.32 -6.55
N ASN A 305 -11.20 -8.95 -5.93
CA ASN A 305 -10.71 -7.58 -5.97
C ASN A 305 -10.39 -7.11 -7.40
N ALA A 306 -9.83 -7.98 -8.24
CA ALA A 306 -9.58 -7.65 -9.64
C ALA A 306 -10.89 -7.43 -10.43
N ALA A 307 -11.89 -8.27 -10.21
CA ALA A 307 -13.22 -8.10 -10.83
C ALA A 307 -13.91 -6.81 -10.36
N LEU A 308 -13.87 -6.51 -9.07
CA LEU A 308 -14.42 -5.28 -8.48
C LEU A 308 -13.68 -4.02 -8.95
N PHE A 309 -12.36 -4.12 -9.15
CA PHE A 309 -11.56 -3.04 -9.70
C PHE A 309 -11.93 -2.71 -11.15
N ALA A 310 -12.38 -3.69 -11.91
CA ALA A 310 -12.88 -3.53 -13.28
C ALA A 310 -14.36 -3.18 -13.36
N HIS A 311 -15.09 -3.16 -12.24
CA HIS A 311 -16.53 -2.89 -12.22
C HIS A 311 -16.82 -1.47 -12.72
N PRO A 312 -17.74 -1.27 -13.70
CA PRO A 312 -18.08 0.07 -14.17
C PRO A 312 -18.79 0.87 -13.09
N ILE A 313 -18.31 2.08 -12.83
CA ILE A 313 -18.91 2.99 -11.83
C ILE A 313 -19.39 4.25 -12.53
N PRO A 314 -20.70 4.57 -12.47
CA PRO A 314 -21.24 5.79 -13.08
C PRO A 314 -20.76 7.03 -12.34
N ASP A 315 -20.47 8.12 -13.07
CA ASP A 315 -20.03 9.39 -12.47
C ASP A 315 -21.08 9.98 -11.52
N LEU A 316 -22.36 9.68 -11.73
CA LEU A 316 -23.47 10.08 -10.85
C LEU A 316 -23.30 9.56 -9.41
N LEU A 317 -22.70 8.37 -9.21
CA LEU A 317 -22.40 7.87 -7.86
C LEU A 317 -21.45 8.83 -7.12
N TRP A 318 -20.40 9.25 -7.78
CA TRP A 318 -19.41 10.15 -7.17
C TRP A 318 -20.00 11.52 -6.87
N ALA A 319 -20.84 12.04 -7.78
CA ALA A 319 -21.56 13.29 -7.56
C ALA A 319 -22.48 13.21 -6.34
N GLU A 320 -23.30 12.13 -6.23
CA GLU A 320 -24.20 11.94 -5.09
C GLU A 320 -23.45 11.80 -3.75
N LEU A 321 -22.30 11.09 -3.74
CA LEU A 321 -21.47 10.98 -2.53
C LEU A 321 -20.94 12.35 -2.07
N ALA A 322 -20.55 13.22 -3.00
CA ALA A 322 -20.07 14.56 -2.69
C ALA A 322 -21.21 15.50 -2.25
N GLU A 323 -22.34 15.50 -2.97
CA GLU A 323 -23.52 16.31 -2.65
C GLU A 323 -24.13 15.94 -1.29
N SER A 324 -24.03 14.67 -0.91
CA SER A 324 -24.46 14.17 0.40
C SER A 324 -23.44 14.44 1.53
N GLY A 325 -22.31 15.09 1.23
CA GLY A 325 -21.25 15.37 2.21
C GLY A 325 -20.54 14.11 2.75
N LEU A 326 -20.67 12.96 2.06
CA LEU A 326 -20.05 11.69 2.45
C LEU A 326 -18.56 11.63 2.06
N VAL A 327 -18.20 12.32 0.97
CA VAL A 327 -16.81 12.54 0.56
C VAL A 327 -16.61 14.02 0.21
N ALA A 328 -15.36 14.48 0.30
CA ALA A 328 -15.03 15.87 -0.06
C ALA A 328 -15.29 16.13 -1.56
N PRO A 329 -15.90 17.27 -1.95
CA PRO A 329 -16.17 17.59 -3.36
C PRO A 329 -14.91 17.58 -4.24
N GLU A 330 -13.76 17.95 -3.68
CA GLU A 330 -12.46 17.93 -4.36
C GLU A 330 -11.99 16.52 -4.69
N ALA A 331 -12.40 15.54 -3.90
CA ALA A 331 -12.02 14.13 -4.09
C ALA A 331 -12.70 13.48 -5.31
N VAL A 332 -13.80 14.04 -5.79
CA VAL A 332 -14.60 13.48 -6.89
C VAL A 332 -14.49 14.29 -8.18
N ARG A 333 -13.87 15.46 -8.16
CA ARG A 333 -13.58 16.21 -9.39
C ARG A 333 -12.65 15.37 -10.26
N LEU A 334 -13.05 15.15 -11.50
CA LEU A 334 -12.16 14.56 -12.50
C LEU A 334 -11.01 15.56 -12.71
N GLY A 335 -9.80 15.20 -12.28
CA GLY A 335 -8.61 15.84 -12.78
C GLY A 335 -8.63 15.65 -14.29
N GLY A 336 -8.64 16.74 -15.08
CA GLY A 336 -8.53 16.65 -16.52
C GLY A 336 -7.24 15.89 -16.87
N TYR A 337 -7.37 14.75 -17.52
CA TYR A 337 -6.29 14.02 -18.17
C TYR A 337 -6.11 14.57 -19.58
#